data_36469d4c1b541bbdb78bc2c52a9d8891
#
_entry.id   36469d4c1b541bbdb78bc2c52a9d8891
#
_cell.length_a   1.000
_cell.length_b   1.000
_cell.length_c   1.000
_cell.angle_alpha   90.00
_cell.angle_beta   90.00
_cell.angle_gamma   90.00
#
_symmetry.space_group_name_H-M   'P 1'
#
loop_
_entity.id
_entity.type
_entity.pdbx_description
1 polymer ?
#
loop_
_entity_poly.entity_id
_entity_poly.type
_entity_poly.pdbx_seq_one_letter_code
_entity_poly.pdbx_strand_id
1 'polypeptide(L)'
;NNNHTKHASSDSSLAINKPAINVQKKENETLKAPIINIIDSFTSKAIYIMVKDSAANEELLAKKFNKIFDSILTKVIKTNKLSLKGSPACWYQKNKAPFFFEAGLPVDKIPAKLPKKVFTKQTQSDSALVAHFFGPYNLTAQGYTALKDMLKEIKPGKKAGTAFEVYVDDPMNEKGKLKNPYKVQTNIILPYH
;
A
#
# COMPACT_ATOMS: atom_id res chain seq x y z
N ASN A 1 26.65 47.13 7.16
CA ASN A 1 25.35 46.54 6.80
C ASN A 1 25.59 45.18 6.16
N ASN A 2 25.61 44.13 6.99
CA ASN A 2 25.72 42.74 6.56
C ASN A 2 24.35 42.09 6.60
N ASN A 3 23.74 41.94 5.43
CA ASN A 3 22.53 41.11 5.26
C ASN A 3 22.94 39.65 5.15
N HIS A 4 22.74 38.88 6.22
CA HIS A 4 22.76 37.43 6.19
C HIS A 4 21.38 36.91 5.74
N THR A 5 21.28 36.52 4.49
CA THR A 5 20.17 35.74 3.96
C THR A 5 20.28 34.33 4.48
N LYS A 6 19.41 33.94 5.42
CA LYS A 6 19.19 32.54 5.84
C LYS A 6 18.50 31.80 4.71
N HIS A 7 19.22 30.89 4.06
CA HIS A 7 18.60 29.85 3.24
C HIS A 7 17.80 28.93 4.14
N ALA A 8 16.48 29.00 4.06
CA ALA A 8 15.59 28.00 4.60
C ALA A 8 15.71 26.73 3.75
N SER A 9 16.32 25.69 4.29
CA SER A 9 16.27 24.36 3.71
C SER A 9 14.84 23.83 3.86
N SER A 10 14.09 23.81 2.76
CA SER A 10 12.79 23.12 2.68
C SER A 10 13.05 21.62 2.80
N ASP A 11 12.89 21.07 4.01
CA ASP A 11 12.85 19.65 4.25
C ASP A 11 11.49 19.14 3.71
N SER A 12 11.44 18.81 2.41
CA SER A 12 10.28 18.22 1.79
C SER A 12 10.13 16.79 2.33
N SER A 13 9.31 16.63 3.38
CA SER A 13 8.89 15.31 3.85
C SER A 13 8.16 14.59 2.72
N LEU A 14 8.67 13.43 2.33
CA LEU A 14 8.00 12.57 1.35
C LEU A 14 6.62 12.19 1.90
N ALA A 15 5.56 12.70 1.30
CA ALA A 15 4.20 12.28 1.62
C ALA A 15 3.99 10.85 1.08
N ILE A 16 3.87 9.88 1.98
CA ILE A 16 3.65 8.48 1.65
C ILE A 16 2.26 8.08 2.11
N ASN A 17 1.40 7.70 1.17
CA ASN A 17 0.06 7.19 1.47
C ASN A 17 0.18 5.84 2.18
N LYS A 18 -0.64 5.65 3.21
CA LYS A 18 -0.65 4.42 4.03
C LYS A 18 -2.08 3.92 4.19
N PRO A 19 -2.29 2.61 4.44
CA PRO A 19 -3.63 2.12 4.70
C PRO A 19 -4.22 2.80 5.95
N ALA A 20 -5.49 3.21 5.86
CA ALA A 20 -6.26 3.69 7.00
C ALA A 20 -6.65 2.51 7.89
N ILE A 21 -5.68 1.93 8.60
CA ILE A 21 -5.97 0.90 9.59
C ILE A 21 -6.59 1.60 10.80
N ASN A 22 -7.92 1.63 10.82
CA ASN A 22 -8.66 2.30 11.87
C ASN A 22 -8.76 1.39 13.10
N VAL A 23 -8.04 1.74 14.16
CA VAL A 23 -8.08 1.06 15.46
C VAL A 23 -9.18 1.65 16.36
N GLN A 24 -10.19 2.35 15.81
CA GLN A 24 -11.26 2.87 16.65
C GLN A 24 -12.06 1.73 17.28
N LYS A 25 -12.18 1.78 18.60
CA LYS A 25 -13.11 0.98 19.43
C LYS A 25 -14.49 1.02 18.79
N LYS A 26 -15.06 -0.16 18.58
CA LYS A 26 -16.42 -0.39 18.11
C LYS A 26 -17.42 0.41 18.93
N GLU A 27 -17.94 1.50 18.40
CA GLU A 27 -19.34 1.84 18.57
C GLU A 27 -20.10 1.06 17.49
N ASN A 28 -21.28 0.53 17.84
CA ASN A 28 -22.12 -0.33 16.98
C ASN A 28 -22.70 0.44 15.78
N GLU A 29 -21.85 1.01 14.93
CA GLU A 29 -22.29 1.47 13.62
C GLU A 29 -22.33 0.27 12.67
N THR A 30 -23.50 -0.01 12.12
CA THR A 30 -23.69 -0.94 11.02
C THR A 30 -22.80 -0.45 9.87
N LEU A 31 -21.64 -1.10 9.67
CA LEU A 31 -20.73 -0.77 8.58
C LEU A 31 -21.48 -0.95 7.26
N LYS A 32 -21.55 0.10 6.45
CA LYS A 32 -22.05 0.01 5.07
C LYS A 32 -21.14 -0.93 4.28
N ALA A 33 -21.70 -1.62 3.30
CA ALA A 33 -20.90 -2.39 2.35
C ALA A 33 -19.88 -1.48 1.63
N PRO A 34 -18.66 -1.96 1.39
CA PRO A 34 -17.69 -1.21 0.62
C PRO A 34 -18.13 -1.06 -0.84
N ILE A 35 -17.65 -0.01 -1.51
CA ILE A 35 -17.80 0.15 -2.95
C ILE A 35 -16.61 -0.56 -3.61
N ILE A 36 -16.89 -1.48 -4.54
CA ILE A 36 -15.88 -2.29 -5.22
C ILE A 36 -16.16 -2.22 -6.72
N ASN A 37 -15.29 -1.52 -7.46
CA ASN A 37 -15.36 -1.44 -8.93
C ASN A 37 -14.20 -2.25 -9.50
N ILE A 38 -14.50 -3.30 -10.28
CA ILE A 38 -13.48 -4.18 -10.86
C ILE A 38 -13.31 -3.88 -12.34
N ILE A 39 -12.04 -3.73 -12.75
CA ILE A 39 -11.65 -3.58 -14.16
C ILE A 39 -10.65 -4.66 -14.54
N ASP A 40 -10.67 -5.07 -15.82
CA ASP A 40 -9.61 -5.88 -16.43
C ASP A 40 -8.52 -4.95 -16.96
N SER A 41 -7.27 -5.19 -16.56
CA SER A 41 -6.14 -4.29 -16.79
C SER A 41 -4.82 -5.07 -16.79
N PHE A 42 -3.72 -4.35 -16.58
CA PHE A 42 -2.37 -4.92 -16.49
C PHE A 42 -1.66 -4.36 -15.27
N THR A 43 -0.78 -5.17 -14.67
CA THR A 43 0.23 -4.66 -13.74
C THR A 43 1.31 -3.91 -14.49
N SER A 44 1.96 -2.95 -13.86
CA SER A 44 3.13 -2.28 -14.41
C SER A 44 4.42 -2.97 -13.95
N LYS A 45 5.40 -3.00 -14.84
CA LYS A 45 6.77 -3.36 -14.44
C LYS A 45 7.30 -2.28 -13.49
N ALA A 46 7.68 -2.67 -12.28
CA ALA A 46 8.16 -1.74 -11.26
C ALA A 46 9.21 -2.40 -10.36
N ILE A 47 10.07 -1.57 -9.78
CA ILE A 47 11.06 -1.95 -8.78
C ILE A 47 10.57 -1.43 -7.43
N TYR A 48 10.43 -2.29 -6.45
CA TYR A 48 10.05 -1.94 -5.09
C TYR A 48 11.22 -2.17 -4.13
N ILE A 49 11.40 -1.26 -3.19
CA ILE A 49 12.13 -1.52 -1.94
C ILE A 49 11.14 -1.99 -0.89
N MET A 50 11.43 -3.13 -0.27
CA MET A 50 10.46 -3.89 0.53
C MET A 50 10.99 -4.22 1.91
N VAL A 51 10.06 -4.33 2.88
CA VAL A 51 10.30 -4.93 4.19
C VAL A 51 9.29 -6.06 4.42
N LYS A 52 9.77 -7.22 4.85
CA LYS A 52 8.94 -8.35 5.30
C LYS A 52 8.77 -8.29 6.81
N ASP A 53 7.51 -8.37 7.27
CA ASP A 53 7.20 -8.34 8.70
C ASP A 53 5.89 -9.09 9.00
N SER A 54 5.50 -9.14 10.28
CA SER A 54 4.25 -9.71 10.75
C SER A 54 3.66 -8.85 11.88
N ALA A 55 2.35 -8.93 12.09
CA ALA A 55 1.67 -8.21 13.16
C ALA A 55 0.57 -9.08 13.78
N ALA A 56 0.52 -9.14 15.10
CA ALA A 56 -0.46 -9.96 15.83
C ALA A 56 -1.90 -9.44 15.67
N ASN A 57 -2.08 -8.13 15.48
CA ASN A 57 -3.36 -7.47 15.36
C ASN A 57 -3.26 -6.20 14.50
N GLU A 58 -4.38 -5.54 14.24
CA GLU A 58 -4.48 -4.33 13.40
C GLU A 58 -3.71 -3.14 14.00
N GLU A 59 -3.75 -2.95 15.31
CA GLU A 59 -3.01 -1.87 15.97
C GLU A 59 -1.51 -1.98 15.75
N LEU A 60 -0.97 -3.20 15.93
CA LEU A 60 0.44 -3.46 15.70
C LEU A 60 0.79 -3.37 14.21
N LEU A 61 -0.13 -3.77 13.32
CA LEU A 61 0.05 -3.61 11.87
C LEU A 61 0.18 -2.14 11.49
N ALA A 62 -0.69 -1.26 12.01
CA ALA A 62 -0.62 0.18 11.77
C ALA A 62 0.70 0.79 12.26
N LYS A 63 1.15 0.43 13.49
CA LYS A 63 2.43 0.87 14.04
C LYS A 63 3.60 0.42 13.18
N LYS A 64 3.56 -0.81 12.67
CA LYS A 64 4.61 -1.35 11.81
C LYS A 64 4.64 -0.67 10.43
N PHE A 65 3.51 -0.39 9.82
CA PHE A 65 3.44 0.37 8.58
C PHE A 65 4.05 1.77 8.75
N ASN A 66 3.69 2.49 9.82
CA ASN A 66 4.31 3.78 10.10
C ASN A 66 5.84 3.67 10.20
N LYS A 67 6.35 2.69 10.93
CA LYS A 67 7.80 2.47 11.05
C LYS A 67 8.45 2.12 9.72
N ILE A 68 7.82 1.25 8.92
CA ILE A 68 8.35 0.82 7.61
C ILE A 68 8.39 2.00 6.65
N PHE A 69 7.29 2.70 6.44
CA PHE A 69 7.17 3.74 5.42
C PHE A 69 7.85 5.05 5.86
N ASP A 70 7.60 5.53 7.07
CA ASP A 70 8.09 6.85 7.51
C ASP A 70 9.55 6.84 7.96
N SER A 71 10.06 5.68 8.38
CA SER A 71 11.41 5.58 8.95
C SER A 71 12.33 4.74 8.07
N ILE A 72 12.04 3.44 7.92
CA ILE A 72 12.98 2.50 7.29
C ILE A 72 13.15 2.82 5.80
N LEU A 73 12.06 2.81 5.02
CA LEU A 73 12.11 2.98 3.56
C LEU A 73 12.46 4.42 3.17
N THR A 74 11.96 5.42 3.90
CA THR A 74 12.33 6.82 3.69
C THR A 74 13.84 7.04 3.85
N LYS A 75 14.46 6.39 4.87
CA LYS A 75 15.92 6.43 5.04
C LYS A 75 16.65 5.79 3.85
N VAL A 76 16.16 4.67 3.35
CA VAL A 76 16.75 4.00 2.16
C VAL A 76 16.67 4.90 0.93
N ILE A 77 15.52 5.55 0.69
CA ILE A 77 15.32 6.49 -0.41
C ILE A 77 16.34 7.63 -0.33
N LYS A 78 16.43 8.29 0.82
CA LYS A 78 17.37 9.40 1.04
C LYS A 78 18.84 8.96 0.86
N THR A 79 19.23 7.83 1.47
CA THR A 79 20.62 7.32 1.40
C THR A 79 21.05 6.93 0.00
N ASN A 80 20.15 6.36 -0.81
CA ASN A 80 20.45 5.90 -2.17
C ASN A 80 20.04 6.89 -3.25
N LYS A 81 19.55 8.07 -2.89
CA LYS A 81 19.05 9.11 -3.81
C LYS A 81 18.06 8.53 -4.82
N LEU A 82 17.03 7.81 -4.31
CA LEU A 82 15.98 7.22 -5.12
C LEU A 82 14.83 8.19 -5.29
N SER A 83 14.09 8.03 -6.39
CA SER A 83 12.83 8.73 -6.65
C SER A 83 11.66 7.77 -6.53
N LEU A 84 10.58 8.18 -5.83
CA LEU A 84 9.34 7.42 -5.78
C LEU A 84 8.68 7.39 -7.17
N LYS A 85 8.13 6.23 -7.55
CA LYS A 85 7.48 6.00 -8.85
C LYS A 85 6.00 5.63 -8.73
N GLY A 86 5.41 5.82 -7.58
CA GLY A 86 3.99 5.57 -7.36
C GLY A 86 3.65 5.36 -5.90
N SER A 87 2.47 4.84 -5.67
CA SER A 87 1.91 4.61 -4.33
C SER A 87 2.53 3.40 -3.64
N PRO A 88 2.54 3.38 -2.30
CA PRO A 88 2.95 2.23 -1.51
C PRO A 88 2.12 0.99 -1.84
N ALA A 89 2.74 -0.17 -1.71
CA ALA A 89 2.08 -1.46 -1.94
C ALA A 89 2.37 -2.45 -0.81
N CYS A 90 1.44 -3.41 -0.64
CA CYS A 90 1.57 -4.47 0.34
C CYS A 90 1.09 -5.81 -0.24
N TRP A 91 1.93 -6.82 -0.13
CA TRP A 91 1.61 -8.22 -0.43
C TRP A 91 1.35 -8.94 0.88
N TYR A 92 0.13 -9.42 1.07
CA TYR A 92 -0.22 -10.24 2.23
C TYR A 92 -0.06 -11.72 1.91
N GLN A 93 0.74 -12.42 2.69
CA GLN A 93 0.70 -13.89 2.76
C GLN A 93 -0.51 -14.34 3.57
N LYS A 94 -0.88 -13.54 4.58
CA LYS A 94 -2.07 -13.71 5.39
C LYS A 94 -2.63 -12.32 5.74
N ASN A 95 -3.81 -12.01 5.25
CA ASN A 95 -4.48 -10.70 5.39
C ASN A 95 -5.48 -10.63 6.56
N LYS A 96 -5.30 -11.49 7.56
CA LYS A 96 -6.03 -11.48 8.84
C LYS A 96 -5.08 -11.81 9.98
N ALA A 97 -5.45 -11.41 11.19
CA ALA A 97 -4.61 -11.60 12.37
C ALA A 97 -4.30 -13.10 12.65
N PRO A 98 -3.06 -13.47 12.95
CA PRO A 98 -1.85 -12.65 12.81
C PRO A 98 -1.52 -12.40 11.33
N PHE A 99 -1.17 -11.15 11.00
CA PHE A 99 -0.81 -10.74 9.64
C PHE A 99 0.62 -11.13 9.31
N PHE A 100 0.84 -11.56 8.05
CA PHE A 100 2.17 -11.77 7.47
C PHE A 100 2.22 -11.04 6.14
N PHE A 101 3.16 -10.12 5.97
CA PHE A 101 3.16 -9.21 4.83
C PHE A 101 4.54 -8.77 4.38
N GLU A 102 4.59 -8.28 3.15
CA GLU A 102 5.71 -7.55 2.54
C GLU A 102 5.19 -6.19 2.11
N ALA A 103 5.69 -5.11 2.72
CA ALA A 103 5.28 -3.75 2.43
C ALA A 103 6.42 -2.96 1.79
N GLY A 104 6.13 -2.13 0.79
CA GLY A 104 7.17 -1.44 0.06
C GLY A 104 6.75 -0.23 -0.75
N LEU A 105 7.77 0.44 -1.29
CA LEU A 105 7.66 1.64 -2.11
C LEU A 105 8.26 1.40 -3.49
N PRO A 106 7.55 1.79 -4.57
CA PRO A 106 8.10 1.72 -5.91
C PRO A 106 9.13 2.83 -6.12
N VAL A 107 10.27 2.47 -6.71
CA VAL A 107 11.41 3.36 -6.93
C VAL A 107 11.92 3.30 -8.37
N ASP A 108 12.68 4.31 -8.75
CA ASP A 108 13.20 4.48 -10.12
C ASP A 108 14.33 3.51 -10.51
N LYS A 109 15.06 3.00 -9.53
CA LYS A 109 16.22 2.12 -9.75
C LYS A 109 16.50 1.22 -8.56
N ILE A 110 17.28 0.17 -8.80
CA ILE A 110 17.75 -0.73 -7.74
C ILE A 110 18.76 0.04 -6.87
N PRO A 111 18.55 0.10 -5.52
CA PRO A 111 19.47 0.76 -4.62
C PRO A 111 20.82 0.03 -4.53
N ALA A 112 21.91 0.80 -4.44
CA ALA A 112 23.27 0.23 -4.32
C ALA A 112 23.53 -0.35 -2.92
N LYS A 113 22.87 0.18 -1.89
CA LYS A 113 23.05 -0.25 -0.48
C LYS A 113 21.69 -0.45 0.19
N LEU A 114 21.47 -1.63 0.73
CA LEU A 114 20.27 -2.00 1.47
C LEU A 114 20.61 -2.38 2.92
N PRO A 115 19.84 -1.91 3.91
CA PRO A 115 19.91 -2.43 5.27
C PRO A 115 19.48 -3.91 5.31
N LYS A 116 19.94 -4.66 6.34
CA LYS A 116 19.74 -6.11 6.48
C LYS A 116 18.28 -6.59 6.33
N LYS A 117 17.30 -5.75 6.66
CA LYS A 117 15.85 -6.10 6.63
C LYS A 117 15.13 -5.59 5.38
N VAL A 118 15.84 -4.93 4.47
CA VAL A 118 15.25 -4.39 3.25
C VAL A 118 15.75 -5.18 2.05
N PHE A 119 14.84 -5.49 1.14
CA PHE A 119 15.16 -6.18 -0.11
C PHE A 119 14.46 -5.50 -1.29
N THR A 120 14.80 -5.88 -2.50
CA THR A 120 14.13 -5.42 -3.71
C THR A 120 13.18 -6.48 -4.24
N LYS A 121 12.03 -6.06 -4.75
CA LYS A 121 11.07 -6.89 -5.48
C LYS A 121 10.79 -6.21 -6.82
N GLN A 122 10.73 -7.00 -7.88
CA GLN A 122 10.34 -6.51 -9.20
C GLN A 122 9.01 -7.14 -9.60
N THR A 123 8.08 -6.32 -10.07
CA THR A 123 6.86 -6.79 -10.73
C THR A 123 7.06 -6.84 -12.24
N GLN A 124 6.29 -7.69 -12.91
CA GLN A 124 6.23 -7.76 -14.36
C GLN A 124 4.94 -7.09 -14.85
N SER A 125 4.85 -6.89 -16.15
CA SER A 125 3.62 -6.45 -16.79
C SER A 125 2.77 -7.69 -17.10
N ASP A 126 1.88 -8.02 -16.17
CA ASP A 126 0.98 -9.17 -16.28
C ASP A 126 -0.47 -8.70 -16.43
N SER A 127 -1.33 -9.50 -17.08
CA SER A 127 -2.77 -9.29 -17.04
C SER A 127 -3.27 -9.32 -15.60
N ALA A 128 -4.16 -8.43 -15.22
CA ALA A 128 -4.65 -8.34 -13.86
C ALA A 128 -6.10 -7.83 -13.79
N LEU A 129 -6.87 -8.37 -12.84
CA LEU A 129 -8.07 -7.71 -12.36
C LEU A 129 -7.71 -6.73 -11.26
N VAL A 130 -8.24 -5.53 -11.34
CA VAL A 130 -8.02 -4.46 -10.36
C VAL A 130 -9.34 -4.05 -9.74
N ALA A 131 -9.48 -4.24 -8.43
CA ALA A 131 -10.61 -3.73 -7.66
C ALA A 131 -10.26 -2.36 -7.06
N HIS A 132 -10.95 -1.32 -7.52
CA HIS A 132 -10.97 -0.02 -6.86
C HIS A 132 -11.88 -0.13 -5.65
N PHE A 133 -11.28 -0.30 -4.48
CA PHE A 133 -11.97 -0.52 -3.21
C PHE A 133 -12.10 0.80 -2.44
N PHE A 134 -13.31 1.14 -2.01
CA PHE A 134 -13.62 2.28 -1.15
C PHE A 134 -14.41 1.78 0.06
N GLY A 135 -13.82 1.81 1.23
CA GLY A 135 -14.45 1.31 2.44
C GLY A 135 -13.47 1.14 3.60
N PRO A 136 -13.96 0.78 4.78
CA PRO A 136 -13.12 0.47 5.93
C PRO A 136 -12.11 -0.64 5.61
N TYR A 137 -10.89 -0.49 6.10
CA TYR A 137 -9.79 -1.41 5.81
C TYR A 137 -10.10 -2.86 6.22
N ASN A 138 -10.81 -3.08 7.33
CA ASN A 138 -11.23 -4.40 7.78
C ASN A 138 -12.22 -5.12 6.84
N LEU A 139 -12.75 -4.42 5.82
CA LEU A 139 -13.63 -5.00 4.79
C LEU A 139 -12.89 -5.34 3.49
N THR A 140 -11.57 -5.12 3.39
CA THR A 140 -10.78 -5.42 2.16
C THR A 140 -10.89 -6.88 1.73
N ALA A 141 -11.15 -7.80 2.66
CA ALA A 141 -11.41 -9.21 2.34
C ALA A 141 -12.53 -9.40 1.31
N GLN A 142 -13.53 -8.51 1.28
CA GLN A 142 -14.62 -8.55 0.29
C GLN A 142 -14.10 -8.22 -1.12
N GLY A 143 -13.13 -7.29 -1.25
CA GLY A 143 -12.47 -6.99 -2.52
C GLY A 143 -11.67 -8.17 -3.06
N TYR A 144 -10.94 -8.88 -2.20
CA TYR A 144 -10.23 -10.10 -2.59
C TYR A 144 -11.18 -11.21 -3.06
N THR A 145 -12.30 -11.38 -2.38
CA THR A 145 -13.33 -12.37 -2.76
C THR A 145 -13.92 -12.00 -4.12
N ALA A 146 -14.35 -10.75 -4.28
CA ALA A 146 -14.95 -10.26 -5.53
C ALA A 146 -14.01 -10.44 -6.75
N LEU A 147 -12.69 -10.18 -6.58
CA LEU A 147 -11.69 -10.40 -7.63
C LEU A 147 -11.57 -11.87 -8.03
N LYS A 148 -11.54 -12.78 -7.04
CA LYS A 148 -11.45 -14.23 -7.31
C LYS A 148 -12.69 -14.76 -8.00
N ASP A 149 -13.86 -14.30 -7.61
CA ASP A 149 -15.13 -14.71 -8.22
C ASP A 149 -15.25 -14.16 -9.63
N MET A 150 -14.92 -12.90 -9.85
CA MET A 150 -14.86 -12.28 -11.18
C MET A 150 -13.86 -13.03 -12.09
N LEU A 151 -12.67 -13.38 -11.60
CA LEU A 151 -11.70 -14.12 -12.41
C LEU A 151 -12.24 -15.46 -12.90
N LYS A 152 -12.95 -16.22 -12.05
CA LYS A 152 -13.56 -17.49 -12.41
C LYS A 152 -14.65 -17.31 -13.48
N GLU A 153 -15.43 -16.22 -13.37
CA GLU A 153 -16.55 -15.92 -14.26
C GLU A 153 -16.08 -15.47 -15.65
N ILE A 154 -15.21 -14.45 -15.71
CA ILE A 154 -14.85 -13.79 -16.97
C ILE A 154 -13.59 -14.35 -17.64
N LYS A 155 -12.75 -15.09 -16.92
CA LYS A 155 -11.50 -15.68 -17.40
C LYS A 155 -11.39 -17.17 -17.00
N PRO A 156 -12.36 -18.01 -17.41
CA PRO A 156 -12.34 -19.43 -17.02
C PRO A 156 -11.03 -20.11 -17.46
N GLY A 157 -10.44 -20.88 -16.56
CA GLY A 157 -9.17 -21.58 -16.81
C GLY A 157 -7.90 -20.76 -16.52
N LYS A 158 -8.00 -19.44 -16.29
CA LYS A 158 -6.85 -18.63 -15.88
C LYS A 158 -6.50 -18.88 -14.43
N LYS A 159 -5.19 -18.90 -14.13
CA LYS A 159 -4.67 -19.07 -12.78
C LYS A 159 -4.39 -17.72 -12.12
N ALA A 160 -4.88 -17.55 -10.89
CA ALA A 160 -4.60 -16.37 -10.09
C ALA A 160 -3.15 -16.37 -9.63
N GLY A 161 -2.48 -15.23 -9.80
CA GLY A 161 -1.20 -14.94 -9.16
C GLY A 161 -1.38 -14.45 -7.71
N THR A 162 -0.31 -13.92 -7.13
CA THR A 162 -0.35 -13.35 -5.78
C THR A 162 -0.96 -11.95 -5.81
N ALA A 163 -2.11 -11.80 -5.16
CA ALA A 163 -2.76 -10.49 -5.05
C ALA A 163 -2.00 -9.55 -4.11
N PHE A 164 -2.13 -8.25 -4.36
CA PHE A 164 -1.52 -7.21 -3.53
C PHE A 164 -2.36 -5.94 -3.50
N GLU A 165 -2.12 -5.12 -2.51
CA GLU A 165 -2.79 -3.83 -2.31
C GLU A 165 -1.87 -2.69 -2.73
N VAL A 166 -2.46 -1.63 -3.32
CA VAL A 166 -1.79 -0.35 -3.60
C VAL A 166 -2.61 0.76 -2.94
N TYR A 167 -1.99 1.54 -2.08
CA TYR A 167 -2.64 2.60 -1.30
C TYR A 167 -2.61 3.91 -2.08
N VAL A 168 -3.67 4.15 -2.87
CA VAL A 168 -3.74 5.26 -3.83
C VAL A 168 -3.90 6.60 -3.13
N ASP A 169 -4.82 6.66 -2.17
CA ASP A 169 -5.12 7.89 -1.45
C ASP A 169 -4.50 7.92 -0.07
N ASP A 170 -4.09 9.12 0.36
CA ASP A 170 -3.76 9.35 1.76
C ASP A 170 -5.04 9.27 2.61
N PRO A 171 -5.10 8.39 3.62
CA PRO A 171 -6.24 8.28 4.51
C PRO A 171 -6.39 9.47 5.46
N MET A 172 -5.38 10.32 5.57
CA MET A 172 -5.41 11.51 6.41
C MET A 172 -5.74 12.75 5.57
N ASN A 173 -6.44 13.69 6.16
CA ASN A 173 -6.62 15.02 5.58
C ASN A 173 -5.44 15.95 5.96
N GLU A 174 -5.42 17.15 5.40
CA GLU A 174 -4.40 18.17 5.68
C GLU A 174 -4.26 18.55 7.18
N LYS A 175 -5.30 18.29 7.97
CA LYS A 175 -5.32 18.52 9.43
C LYS A 175 -4.90 17.30 10.24
N GLY A 176 -4.41 16.23 9.60
CA GLY A 176 -3.99 14.98 10.25
C GLY A 176 -5.16 14.15 10.81
N LYS A 177 -6.41 14.38 10.36
CA LYS A 177 -7.57 13.58 10.75
C LYS A 177 -7.90 12.54 9.68
N LEU A 178 -8.37 11.36 10.11
CA LEU A 178 -8.84 10.32 9.20
C LEU A 178 -9.99 10.85 8.31
N LYS A 179 -9.88 10.62 7.01
CA LYS A 179 -10.94 10.83 6.04
C LYS A 179 -12.03 9.79 6.20
N ASN A 180 -13.20 10.06 5.63
CA ASN A 180 -14.24 9.05 5.47
C ASN A 180 -13.67 7.87 4.64
N PRO A 181 -13.64 6.63 5.15
CA PRO A 181 -13.02 5.49 4.47
C PRO A 181 -13.66 5.17 3.12
N TYR A 182 -14.95 5.53 2.92
CA TYR A 182 -15.65 5.37 1.63
C TYR A 182 -15.22 6.40 0.55
N LYS A 183 -14.30 7.30 0.89
CA LYS A 183 -13.66 8.27 -0.02
C LYS A 183 -12.15 8.06 -0.13
N VAL A 184 -11.62 6.97 0.42
CA VAL A 184 -10.21 6.61 0.37
C VAL A 184 -10.07 5.36 -0.49
N GLN A 185 -9.32 5.46 -1.58
CA GLN A 185 -9.14 4.38 -2.53
C GLN A 185 -7.96 3.50 -2.15
N THR A 186 -8.22 2.19 -2.09
CA THR A 186 -7.20 1.14 -2.13
C THR A 186 -7.43 0.30 -3.39
N ASN A 187 -6.41 0.11 -4.20
CA ASN A 187 -6.50 -0.84 -5.31
C ASN A 187 -6.06 -2.21 -4.80
N ILE A 188 -6.93 -3.22 -4.97
CA ILE A 188 -6.57 -4.62 -4.76
C ILE A 188 -6.34 -5.21 -6.15
N ILE A 189 -5.15 -5.71 -6.41
CA ILE A 189 -4.71 -6.16 -7.72
C ILE A 189 -4.51 -7.67 -7.69
N LEU A 190 -5.15 -8.38 -8.60
CA LEU A 190 -5.03 -9.82 -8.77
C LEU A 190 -4.45 -10.11 -10.16
N PRO A 191 -3.12 -10.33 -10.28
CA PRO A 191 -2.53 -10.81 -11.53
C PRO A 191 -3.09 -12.18 -11.90
N TYR A 192 -3.14 -12.48 -13.22
CA TYR A 192 -3.56 -13.80 -13.71
C TYR A 192 -2.81 -14.19 -14.98
N HIS A 193 -2.65 -15.47 -15.22
CA HIS A 193 -1.97 -16.08 -16.38
C HIS A 193 -2.64 -17.38 -16.85
#